data_4a809cbb27db17da02ecd2569b195b63
#
_entry.id   4a809cbb27db17da02ecd2569b195b63
#
_cell.length_a   1.000
_cell.length_b   1.000
_cell.length_c   1.000
_cell.angle_alpha   90.00
_cell.angle_beta   90.00
_cell.angle_gamma   90.00
#
_symmetry.space_group_name_H-M   'P 1'
#
loop_
_entity.id
_entity.type
_entity.pdbx_description
1 polymer ?
#
loop_
_entity_poly.entity_id
_entity_poly.type
_entity_poly.pdbx_seq_one_letter_code
_entity_poly.pdbx_strand_id
1 'polypeptide(L)'
;NDNGMSIDANVGGLSHHLSRLRSEEGYNNFKRWYKEKLQGDSPAKQHLYNLSSHVKHWLKSNLLPESTMFEKMGFSYMGPVNGHDVQKLTQMLTWAKEKNGPVLLHVLTEKGRGYSYARQDPERFHGTPPFDPATGKPLGQSKPSFSSVFGESLVELAREDNRICAITAAMKI
;
A
#
# COMPACT_ATOMS: atom_id res chain seq x y z
N ASN A 1 5.87 1.13 2.91
CA ASN A 1 5.41 1.60 1.62
C ASN A 1 4.52 0.55 0.97
N ASP A 2 3.31 0.97 0.61
CA ASP A 2 2.33 0.13 -0.08
C ASP A 2 2.00 0.77 -1.43
N ASN A 3 2.45 0.15 -2.52
CA ASN A 3 2.11 0.54 -3.88
C ASN A 3 1.11 -0.43 -4.56
N GLY A 4 0.53 -1.35 -3.79
CA GLY A 4 -0.42 -2.35 -4.27
C GLY A 4 0.20 -3.46 -5.12
N MET A 5 1.53 -3.50 -5.21
CA MET A 5 2.25 -4.45 -6.05
C MET A 5 3.42 -5.07 -5.28
N SER A 6 3.71 -6.32 -5.62
CA SER A 6 4.99 -6.96 -5.38
C SER A 6 5.83 -6.84 -6.66
N ILE A 7 6.18 -7.92 -7.34
CA ILE A 7 6.63 -7.87 -8.75
C ILE A 7 5.40 -7.71 -9.64
N ASP A 8 4.34 -8.46 -9.35
CA ASP A 8 3.02 -8.41 -9.97
C ASP A 8 1.98 -7.80 -9.00
N ALA A 9 0.73 -7.66 -9.42
CA ALA A 9 -0.35 -7.18 -8.57
C ALA A 9 -0.55 -8.11 -7.36
N ASN A 10 -0.71 -7.50 -6.17
CA ASN A 10 -0.90 -8.26 -4.94
C ASN A 10 -2.23 -8.98 -4.93
N VAL A 11 -2.21 -10.25 -4.54
CA VAL A 11 -3.39 -11.13 -4.39
C VAL A 11 -3.44 -11.77 -3.01
N GLY A 12 -4.61 -12.25 -2.61
CA GLY A 12 -4.81 -12.98 -1.37
C GLY A 12 -5.28 -12.14 -0.18
N GLY A 13 -5.44 -12.76 0.99
CA GLY A 13 -6.07 -12.18 2.17
C GLY A 13 -5.39 -10.93 2.71
N LEU A 14 -4.06 -10.87 2.72
CA LEU A 14 -3.31 -9.70 3.15
C LEU A 14 -3.52 -8.51 2.19
N SER A 15 -3.54 -8.77 0.89
CA SER A 15 -3.84 -7.77 -0.14
C SER A 15 -5.27 -7.21 0.04
N HIS A 16 -6.25 -8.06 0.28
CA HIS A 16 -7.62 -7.66 0.58
C HIS A 16 -7.71 -6.82 1.86
N HIS A 17 -7.00 -7.20 2.91
CA HIS A 17 -6.96 -6.43 4.15
C HIS A 17 -6.36 -5.04 3.95
N LEU A 18 -5.22 -4.95 3.28
CA LEU A 18 -4.57 -3.67 2.96
C LEU A 18 -5.40 -2.81 2.00
N SER A 19 -6.10 -3.44 1.04
CA SER A 19 -7.00 -2.74 0.12
C SER A 19 -8.23 -2.19 0.85
N ARG A 20 -8.79 -2.92 1.82
CA ARG A 20 -9.88 -2.45 2.67
C ARG A 20 -9.48 -1.23 3.50
N LEU A 21 -8.29 -1.25 4.13
CA LEU A 21 -7.74 -0.09 4.83
C LEU A 21 -7.57 1.13 3.90
N ARG A 22 -7.29 0.87 2.61
CA ARG A 22 -7.12 1.89 1.59
C ARG A 22 -8.44 2.55 1.17
N SER A 23 -9.53 1.79 1.15
CA SER A 23 -10.85 2.21 0.63
C SER A 23 -11.80 2.77 1.70
N GLU A 24 -11.42 2.82 2.97
CA GLU A 24 -12.29 3.36 4.02
C GLU A 24 -12.41 4.90 3.96
N GLU A 25 -13.25 5.37 3.05
CA GLU A 25 -13.76 6.76 3.06
C GLU A 25 -14.43 7.09 4.40
N GLY A 26 -15.05 6.12 5.05
CA GLY A 26 -15.66 6.26 6.36
C GLY A 26 -14.69 6.78 7.43
N TYR A 27 -13.45 6.31 7.47
CA TYR A 27 -12.44 6.79 8.41
C TYR A 27 -12.04 8.25 8.15
N ASN A 28 -11.82 8.61 6.88
CA ASN A 28 -11.44 9.96 6.51
C ASN A 28 -12.61 10.94 6.69
N ASN A 29 -13.84 10.52 6.41
CA ASN A 29 -15.06 11.29 6.60
C ASN A 29 -15.38 11.46 8.10
N PHE A 30 -15.23 10.41 8.91
CA PHE A 30 -15.37 10.47 10.36
C PHE A 30 -14.31 11.39 11.00
N LYS A 31 -13.05 11.31 10.57
CA LYS A 31 -11.97 12.18 11.06
C LYS A 31 -12.21 13.65 10.70
N ARG A 32 -12.73 13.92 9.49
CA ARG A 32 -13.10 15.26 9.05
C ARG A 32 -14.30 15.79 9.85
N TRP A 33 -15.38 15.03 9.97
CA TRP A 33 -16.56 15.36 10.76
C TRP A 33 -16.22 15.58 12.25
N TYR A 34 -15.37 14.72 12.83
CA TYR A 34 -14.91 14.84 14.22
C TYR A 34 -14.08 16.12 14.42
N LYS A 35 -13.21 16.45 13.47
CA LYS A 35 -12.41 17.67 13.51
C LYS A 35 -13.27 18.92 13.37
N GLU A 36 -14.21 18.93 12.44
CA GLU A 36 -15.14 20.04 12.19
C GLU A 36 -16.09 20.29 13.39
N LYS A 37 -16.58 19.23 14.03
CA LYS A 37 -17.49 19.34 15.18
C LYS A 37 -16.83 19.72 16.50
N LEU A 38 -15.55 19.39 16.68
CA LEU A 38 -14.82 19.58 17.95
C LEU A 38 -13.80 20.73 17.93
N GLN A 39 -13.48 21.31 16.79
CA GLN A 39 -12.71 22.55 16.70
C GLN A 39 -13.66 23.77 16.88
N GLY A 40 -13.88 24.17 18.14
CA GLY A 40 -14.60 25.41 18.47
C GLY A 40 -14.27 25.80 19.90
N ASP A 41 -14.03 27.09 20.12
CA ASP A 41 -13.55 27.74 21.36
C ASP A 41 -14.59 27.83 22.50
N SER A 42 -15.30 26.77 22.79
CA SER A 42 -16.25 26.74 23.92
C SER A 42 -15.68 25.95 25.10
N PRO A 43 -15.74 26.45 26.36
CA PRO A 43 -15.27 25.75 27.56
C PRO A 43 -15.90 24.39 27.78
N ALA A 44 -17.15 24.20 27.35
CA ALA A 44 -17.85 22.91 27.39
C ALA A 44 -17.20 21.86 26.47
N LYS A 45 -16.54 22.28 25.36
CA LYS A 45 -15.84 21.39 24.45
C LYS A 45 -14.48 20.93 25.00
N GLN A 46 -13.85 21.73 25.83
CA GLN A 46 -12.58 21.39 26.49
C GLN A 46 -12.81 20.37 27.62
N HIS A 47 -13.94 20.41 28.32
CA HIS A 47 -14.35 19.37 29.28
C HIS A 47 -14.70 18.04 28.58
N LEU A 48 -15.37 18.12 27.42
CA LEU A 48 -15.62 16.94 26.55
C LEU A 48 -14.35 16.34 25.98
N TYR A 49 -13.35 17.17 25.71
CA TYR A 49 -12.04 16.71 25.23
C TYR A 49 -11.27 15.91 26.30
N ASN A 50 -11.38 16.31 27.57
CA ASN A 50 -10.74 15.61 28.70
C ASN A 50 -11.52 14.36 29.14
N LEU A 51 -12.85 14.33 29.03
CA LEU A 51 -13.68 13.13 29.23
C LEU A 51 -13.45 12.10 28.10
N SER A 52 -12.86 12.54 26.99
CA SER A 52 -12.74 11.79 25.77
C SER A 52 -11.63 10.75 25.75
N SER A 53 -10.75 10.63 26.76
CA SER A 53 -9.70 9.60 26.74
C SER A 53 -10.31 8.18 26.84
N HIS A 54 -11.27 8.00 27.73
CA HIS A 54 -12.01 6.74 27.85
C HIS A 54 -13.02 6.53 26.72
N VAL A 55 -13.70 7.60 26.29
CA VAL A 55 -14.61 7.57 25.14
C VAL A 55 -13.84 7.39 23.82
N LYS A 56 -12.67 8.00 23.67
CA LYS A 56 -11.77 7.73 22.53
C LYS A 56 -11.30 6.29 22.48
N HIS A 57 -10.98 5.72 23.65
CA HIS A 57 -10.57 4.32 23.70
C HIS A 57 -11.74 3.38 23.36
N TRP A 58 -12.94 3.67 23.90
CA TRP A 58 -14.16 2.91 23.62
C TRP A 58 -14.62 3.06 22.15
N LEU A 59 -14.61 4.30 21.58
CA LEU A 59 -14.89 4.53 20.16
C LEU A 59 -13.83 3.87 19.26
N LYS A 60 -12.57 3.91 19.67
CA LYS A 60 -11.49 3.28 18.91
C LYS A 60 -11.63 1.74 18.90
N SER A 61 -12.14 1.15 19.98
CA SER A 61 -12.32 -0.31 20.07
C SER A 61 -13.61 -0.82 19.44
N ASN A 62 -14.67 0.01 19.32
CA ASN A 62 -15.98 -0.45 18.88
C ASN A 62 -16.48 0.14 17.54
N LEU A 63 -15.93 1.26 17.08
CA LEU A 63 -16.32 1.93 15.84
C LEU A 63 -15.21 1.99 14.78
N LEU A 64 -13.95 1.73 15.18
CA LEU A 64 -12.89 1.52 14.21
C LEU A 64 -12.90 0.04 13.80
N PRO A 65 -12.69 -0.24 12.51
CA PRO A 65 -12.49 -1.61 12.09
C PRO A 65 -11.38 -2.24 12.93
N GLU A 66 -11.51 -3.54 13.15
CA GLU A 66 -10.61 -4.35 13.99
C GLU A 66 -9.17 -3.87 13.91
N SER A 67 -8.55 -3.69 15.09
CA SER A 67 -7.14 -3.28 15.18
C SER A 67 -6.30 -4.04 14.16
N THR A 68 -5.48 -3.32 13.40
CA THR A 68 -4.69 -3.93 12.35
C THR A 68 -3.83 -5.06 12.92
N MET A 69 -3.48 -6.04 12.10
CA MET A 69 -2.56 -7.11 12.49
C MET A 69 -1.31 -6.55 13.18
N PHE A 70 -0.83 -5.41 12.72
CA PHE A 70 0.35 -4.73 13.27
C PHE A 70 0.13 -4.18 14.68
N GLU A 71 -1.05 -3.66 14.99
CA GLU A 71 -1.38 -3.20 16.35
C GLU A 71 -1.45 -4.39 17.32
N LYS A 72 -1.96 -5.53 16.87
CA LYS A 72 -1.95 -6.79 17.64
C LYS A 72 -0.52 -7.32 17.91
N MET A 73 0.43 -6.96 17.04
CA MET A 73 1.86 -7.25 17.21
C MET A 73 2.59 -6.20 18.07
N GLY A 74 1.90 -5.23 18.63
CA GLY A 74 2.49 -4.20 19.50
C GLY A 74 3.02 -2.95 18.79
N PHE A 75 2.75 -2.79 17.49
CA PHE A 75 3.12 -1.57 16.77
C PHE A 75 2.07 -0.47 16.96
N SER A 76 2.52 0.78 17.09
CA SER A 76 1.65 1.94 16.88
C SER A 76 1.43 2.15 15.38
N TYR A 77 0.24 1.82 14.89
CA TYR A 77 -0.08 2.01 13.47
C TYR A 77 -0.44 3.47 13.17
N MET A 78 0.18 4.03 12.14
CA MET A 78 -0.08 5.37 11.62
C MET A 78 -0.32 5.33 10.11
N GLY A 79 -1.42 5.87 9.65
CA GLY A 79 -1.76 5.88 8.23
C GLY A 79 -3.17 5.35 7.95
N PRO A 80 -3.47 5.02 6.70
CA PRO A 80 -2.63 5.21 5.52
C PRO A 80 -2.45 6.69 5.15
N VAL A 81 -1.27 7.05 4.64
CA VAL A 81 -0.93 8.40 4.18
C VAL A 81 -0.49 8.37 2.71
N ASN A 82 -0.87 9.39 1.94
CA ASN A 82 -0.39 9.55 0.58
C ASN A 82 1.11 9.88 0.57
N GLY A 83 1.95 8.96 0.09
CA GLY A 83 3.41 9.09 0.03
C GLY A 83 3.90 10.10 -1.02
N HIS A 84 3.01 10.58 -1.89
CA HIS A 84 3.33 11.64 -2.85
C HIS A 84 3.01 13.05 -2.31
N ASP A 85 2.41 13.15 -1.12
CA ASP A 85 2.22 14.39 -0.38
C ASP A 85 3.37 14.54 0.63
N VAL A 86 4.45 15.20 0.19
CA VAL A 86 5.69 15.35 0.97
C VAL A 86 5.45 16.12 2.26
N GLN A 87 4.58 17.14 2.26
CA GLN A 87 4.30 17.93 3.46
C GLN A 87 3.61 17.07 4.52
N LYS A 88 2.59 16.34 4.14
CA LYS A 88 1.86 15.46 5.03
C LYS A 88 2.71 14.29 5.53
N LEU A 89 3.55 13.74 4.64
CA LEU A 89 4.48 12.67 5.02
C LEU A 89 5.50 13.16 6.05
N THR A 90 6.05 14.38 5.88
CA THR A 90 6.97 14.99 6.84
C THR A 90 6.31 15.19 8.21
N GLN A 91 5.06 15.67 8.25
CA GLN A 91 4.30 15.79 9.50
C GLN A 91 4.10 14.44 10.18
N MET A 92 3.74 13.42 9.42
CA MET A 92 3.52 12.07 9.96
C MET A 92 4.82 11.45 10.51
N LEU A 93 5.95 11.70 9.84
CA LEU A 93 7.28 11.26 10.30
C LEU A 93 7.68 11.97 11.59
N THR A 94 7.40 13.28 11.71
CA THR A 94 7.64 14.04 12.94
C THR A 94 6.83 13.44 14.10
N TRP A 95 5.55 13.18 13.90
CA TRP A 95 4.71 12.55 14.94
C TRP A 95 5.13 11.12 15.27
N ALA A 96 5.59 10.36 14.27
CA ALA A 96 6.12 9.01 14.50
C ALA A 96 7.36 9.03 15.39
N LYS A 97 8.23 10.03 15.21
CA LYS A 97 9.45 10.22 16.01
C LYS A 97 9.16 10.55 17.48
N GLU A 98 8.02 11.19 17.76
CA GLU A 98 7.58 11.53 19.13
C GLU A 98 6.93 10.36 19.87
N LYS A 99 6.63 9.26 19.18
CA LYS A 99 6.01 8.07 19.80
C LYS A 99 7.04 7.24 20.54
N ASN A 100 6.64 6.74 21.71
CA ASN A 100 7.40 5.71 22.42
C ASN A 100 7.05 4.32 21.86
N GLY A 101 8.06 3.51 21.58
CA GLY A 101 7.90 2.15 21.07
C GLY A 101 7.91 2.06 19.54
N PRO A 102 7.67 0.87 18.99
CA PRO A 102 7.72 0.64 17.56
C PRO A 102 6.52 1.29 16.84
N VAL A 103 6.80 1.99 15.73
CA VAL A 103 5.79 2.65 14.91
C VAL A 103 5.81 2.06 13.51
N LEU A 104 4.62 1.72 13.00
CA LEU A 104 4.42 1.36 11.61
C LEU A 104 3.69 2.50 10.89
N LEU A 105 4.42 3.22 10.05
CA LEU A 105 3.85 4.25 9.18
C LEU A 105 3.47 3.63 7.83
N HIS A 106 2.15 3.54 7.57
CA HIS A 106 1.62 3.01 6.32
C HIS A 106 1.54 4.12 5.26
N VAL A 107 2.38 4.01 4.24
CA VAL A 107 2.52 5.00 3.16
C VAL A 107 2.01 4.40 1.86
N LEU A 108 1.01 5.03 1.27
CA LEU A 108 0.47 4.66 -0.05
C LEU A 108 1.21 5.38 -1.15
N THR A 109 1.67 4.63 -2.14
CA THR A 109 2.33 5.19 -3.33
C THR A 109 1.73 4.60 -4.60
N GLU A 110 1.96 5.26 -5.70
CA GLU A 110 1.63 4.79 -7.04
C GLU A 110 2.92 4.47 -7.79
N LYS A 111 3.10 3.20 -8.17
CA LYS A 111 4.27 2.79 -8.93
C LYS A 111 4.22 3.40 -10.33
N GLY A 112 5.33 4.01 -10.78
CA GLY A 112 5.41 4.67 -12.07
C GLY A 112 4.77 6.06 -12.12
N ARG A 113 4.42 6.66 -10.98
CA ARG A 113 3.86 8.01 -10.93
C ARG A 113 4.80 9.02 -11.59
N GLY A 114 4.24 9.86 -12.48
CA GLY A 114 4.99 10.85 -13.25
C GLY A 114 5.48 10.35 -14.60
N TYR A 115 5.37 9.04 -14.87
CA TYR A 115 5.75 8.45 -16.15
C TYR A 115 4.64 7.53 -16.67
N SER A 116 3.96 7.93 -17.74
CA SER A 116 2.74 7.28 -18.24
C SER A 116 2.93 5.82 -18.63
N TYR A 117 4.04 5.50 -19.28
CA TYR A 117 4.35 4.11 -19.69
C TYR A 117 4.55 3.18 -18.49
N ALA A 118 5.21 3.67 -17.42
CA ALA A 118 5.38 2.88 -16.19
C ALA A 118 4.09 2.73 -15.39
N ARG A 119 3.14 3.68 -15.52
CA ARG A 119 1.80 3.55 -14.91
C ARG A 119 0.93 2.53 -15.64
N GLN A 120 1.07 2.45 -16.96
CA GLN A 120 0.30 1.51 -17.79
C GLN A 120 0.82 0.07 -17.66
N ASP A 121 2.13 -0.09 -17.48
CA ASP A 121 2.78 -1.40 -17.36
C ASP A 121 3.82 -1.39 -16.22
N PRO A 122 3.36 -1.33 -14.95
CA PRO A 122 4.26 -1.22 -13.81
C PRO A 122 5.07 -2.49 -13.55
N GLU A 123 4.63 -3.64 -14.05
CA GLU A 123 5.33 -4.92 -13.97
C GLU A 123 6.61 -4.87 -14.82
N ARG A 124 6.49 -4.49 -16.08
CA ARG A 124 7.62 -4.34 -17.00
C ARG A 124 8.67 -3.35 -16.50
N PHE A 125 8.21 -2.25 -15.85
CA PHE A 125 9.10 -1.22 -15.31
C PHE A 125 9.59 -1.53 -13.87
N HIS A 126 9.37 -2.73 -13.36
CA HIS A 126 9.90 -3.14 -12.05
C HIS A 126 11.43 -3.33 -12.07
N GLY A 127 11.97 -3.94 -13.14
CA GLY A 127 13.40 -4.15 -13.34
C GLY A 127 13.72 -3.97 -14.82
N THR A 128 13.85 -2.74 -15.29
CA THR A 128 13.90 -2.40 -16.70
C THR A 128 15.35 -2.25 -17.18
N PRO A 129 15.74 -2.89 -18.30
CA PRO A 129 16.98 -2.54 -18.99
C PRO A 129 16.91 -1.10 -19.54
N PRO A 130 18.02 -0.54 -20.06
CA PRO A 130 17.99 0.75 -20.72
C PRO A 130 16.89 0.85 -21.76
N PHE A 131 16.11 1.93 -21.70
CA PHE A 131 14.96 2.15 -22.57
C PHE A 131 14.90 3.63 -23.04
N ASP A 132 14.18 3.87 -24.12
CA ASP A 132 13.89 5.21 -24.60
C ASP A 132 12.76 5.84 -23.78
N PRO A 133 13.01 6.95 -23.05
CA PRO A 133 12.00 7.60 -22.22
C PRO A 133 10.80 8.15 -23.00
N ALA A 134 10.99 8.50 -24.27
CA ALA A 134 9.93 9.07 -25.11
C ALA A 134 8.91 8.01 -25.55
N THR A 135 9.34 6.78 -25.74
CA THR A 135 8.51 5.68 -26.26
C THR A 135 8.27 4.56 -25.24
N GLY A 136 9.03 4.54 -24.15
CA GLY A 136 9.03 3.46 -23.16
C GLY A 136 9.61 2.15 -23.70
N LYS A 137 10.17 2.08 -24.93
CA LYS A 137 10.67 0.85 -25.53
C LYS A 137 12.11 0.55 -25.12
N PRO A 138 12.50 -0.73 -24.97
CA PRO A 138 13.89 -1.09 -24.71
C PRO A 138 14.82 -0.61 -25.82
N LEU A 139 16.03 -0.18 -25.47
CA LEU A 139 17.06 0.26 -26.42
C LEU A 139 17.84 -0.90 -27.05
N GLY A 140 17.61 -2.13 -26.64
CA GLY A 140 18.30 -3.32 -27.15
C GLY A 140 17.37 -4.50 -27.34
N GLN A 141 17.84 -5.48 -28.10
CA GLN A 141 17.14 -6.77 -28.19
C GLN A 141 17.43 -7.58 -26.92
N SER A 142 16.38 -8.17 -26.34
CA SER A 142 16.52 -9.13 -25.27
C SER A 142 17.23 -10.38 -25.82
N LYS A 143 18.37 -10.72 -25.24
CA LYS A 143 19.01 -12.00 -25.54
C LYS A 143 18.22 -13.12 -24.85
N PRO A 144 18.11 -14.32 -25.48
CA PRO A 144 17.50 -15.45 -24.82
C PRO A 144 18.20 -15.73 -23.48
N SER A 145 17.41 -15.85 -22.42
CA SER A 145 17.87 -16.24 -21.09
C SER A 145 17.48 -17.70 -20.82
N PHE A 146 18.17 -18.36 -19.87
CA PHE A 146 17.75 -19.69 -19.44
C PHE A 146 16.28 -19.71 -18.99
N SER A 147 15.82 -18.65 -18.32
CA SER A 147 14.43 -18.53 -17.87
C SER A 147 13.45 -18.44 -19.05
N SER A 148 13.77 -17.67 -20.11
CA SER A 148 12.88 -17.58 -21.28
C SER A 148 12.81 -18.91 -22.05
N VAL A 149 13.95 -19.57 -22.29
CA VAL A 149 13.99 -20.86 -22.96
C VAL A 149 13.23 -21.92 -22.13
N PHE A 150 13.44 -21.94 -20.81
CA PHE A 150 12.73 -22.87 -19.94
C PHE A 150 11.21 -22.61 -19.97
N GLY A 151 10.78 -21.33 -19.90
CA GLY A 151 9.37 -20.96 -19.94
C GLY A 151 8.69 -21.36 -21.25
N GLU A 152 9.34 -21.10 -22.39
CA GLU A 152 8.87 -21.53 -23.73
C GLU A 152 8.73 -23.03 -23.81
N SER A 153 9.76 -23.79 -23.42
CA SER A 153 9.74 -25.26 -23.43
C SER A 153 8.65 -25.82 -22.50
N LEU A 154 8.45 -25.20 -21.35
CA LEU A 154 7.39 -25.61 -20.41
C LEU A 154 6.00 -25.39 -20.98
N VAL A 155 5.78 -24.28 -21.70
CA VAL A 155 4.50 -24.01 -22.40
C VAL A 155 4.25 -25.04 -23.51
N GLU A 156 5.28 -25.42 -24.30
CA GLU A 156 5.15 -26.43 -25.31
C GLU A 156 4.78 -27.79 -24.72
N LEU A 157 5.49 -28.23 -23.69
CA LEU A 157 5.21 -29.51 -23.01
C LEU A 157 3.78 -29.51 -22.37
N ALA A 158 3.35 -28.39 -21.78
CA ALA A 158 2.02 -28.29 -21.18
C ALA A 158 0.89 -28.29 -22.23
N ARG A 159 1.18 -27.94 -23.48
CA ARG A 159 0.23 -28.11 -24.61
C ARG A 159 0.06 -29.56 -25.04
N GLU A 160 1.12 -30.37 -24.91
CA GLU A 160 1.11 -31.77 -25.24
C GLU A 160 0.54 -32.64 -24.12
N ASP A 161 0.80 -32.27 -22.85
CA ASP A 161 0.34 -33.01 -21.69
C ASP A 161 -0.29 -32.06 -20.66
N ASN A 162 -1.64 -32.12 -20.53
CA ASN A 162 -2.43 -31.29 -19.62
C ASN A 162 -2.23 -31.59 -18.12
N ARG A 163 -1.44 -32.58 -17.77
CA ARG A 163 -1.03 -32.88 -16.39
C ARG A 163 0.15 -32.01 -15.95
N ILE A 164 0.82 -31.35 -16.88
CA ILE A 164 1.93 -30.44 -16.58
C ILE A 164 1.36 -29.11 -16.12
N CYS A 165 1.75 -28.68 -14.92
CA CYS A 165 1.41 -27.38 -14.38
C CYS A 165 2.64 -26.71 -13.76
N ALA A 166 2.64 -25.37 -13.72
CA ALA A 166 3.71 -24.61 -13.11
C ALA A 166 3.14 -23.62 -12.08
N ILE A 167 3.87 -23.44 -10.98
CA ILE A 167 3.54 -22.46 -9.94
C ILE A 167 4.74 -21.52 -9.83
N THR A 168 4.47 -20.22 -9.88
CA THR A 168 5.50 -19.19 -9.71
C THR A 168 5.04 -18.11 -8.74
N ALA A 169 5.97 -17.57 -7.94
CA ALA A 169 5.70 -16.48 -7.03
C ALA A 169 5.96 -15.13 -7.71
N ALA A 170 5.03 -14.68 -8.57
CA ALA A 170 5.07 -13.40 -9.28
C ALA A 170 6.30 -13.20 -10.20
N MET A 171 6.92 -14.29 -10.65
CA MET A 171 8.07 -14.27 -11.56
C MET A 171 7.73 -14.95 -12.91
N LYS A 172 6.57 -14.61 -13.44
CA LYS A 172 6.20 -15.03 -14.80
C LYS A 172 7.01 -14.23 -15.84
N ILE A 173 7.29 -14.84 -16.96
CA ILE A 173 8.00 -14.24 -18.09
C ILE A 173 6.96 -13.80 -19.12
#